data_b0ccdb73054096f4cb9d87beb6d87fe5
#
_entry.id   b0ccdb73054096f4cb9d87beb6d87fe5
#
_cell.length_a   1.000
_cell.length_b   1.000
_cell.length_c   1.000
_cell.angle_alpha   90.00
_cell.angle_beta   90.00
_cell.angle_gamma   90.00
#
_symmetry.space_group_name_H-M   'P 1'
#
loop_
_entity.id
_entity.type
_entity.pdbx_description
1 polymer ?
#
loop_
_entity_poly.entity_id
_entity_poly.type
_entity_poly.pdbx_seq_one_letter_code
_entity_poly.pdbx_strand_id
1 'polypeptide(L)'
;NQVDDFVIARSDGMPTYNFVVAVDDALMEMTDVIRGDDHLSNTPKQIVVYNALGFKVPKFYHVPMINNPSGKKLSKRDGAMDVMDYKNQGYLPEALLNFLVRLGWSNGDQEIFSMEDMLELFDPSNINKSASAYNAEKLLWLNSEYIKAVSNDRLIEELKFFDLDLSHHPKRTELLDLAKQRAQTILELKKSVTDIID
;
A
#
# COMPACT_ATOMS: atom_id res chain seq x y z
N ASN A 1 -18.50 25.14 9.25
CA ASN A 1 -17.16 25.48 9.71
C ASN A 1 -16.71 26.73 8.97
N GLN A 2 -16.33 27.78 9.70
CA GLN A 2 -15.69 28.95 9.10
C GLN A 2 -14.26 28.57 8.70
N VAL A 3 -13.87 28.92 7.48
CA VAL A 3 -12.49 28.83 7.02
C VAL A 3 -11.93 30.24 7.13
N ASP A 4 -10.87 30.40 7.92
CA ASP A 4 -10.17 31.67 8.04
C ASP A 4 -9.47 32.05 6.73
N ASP A 5 -9.13 33.32 6.58
CA ASP A 5 -8.33 33.81 5.47
C ASP A 5 -7.01 33.05 5.39
N PHE A 6 -6.61 32.69 4.19
CA PHE A 6 -5.36 31.98 3.94
C PHE A 6 -4.66 32.50 2.68
N VAL A 7 -3.34 32.39 2.67
CA VAL A 7 -2.52 32.87 1.56
C VAL A 7 -2.66 31.90 0.38
N ILE A 8 -3.05 32.39 -0.79
CA ILE A 8 -3.12 31.62 -2.04
C ILE A 8 -1.91 31.84 -2.94
N ALA A 9 -1.22 32.98 -2.80
CA ALA A 9 0.04 33.29 -3.49
C ALA A 9 0.96 34.07 -2.56
N ARG A 10 2.25 33.83 -2.67
CA ARG A 10 3.30 34.55 -1.94
C ARG A 10 3.54 35.92 -2.54
N SER A 11 4.30 36.75 -1.85
CA SER A 11 4.69 38.09 -2.33
C SER A 11 5.53 38.07 -3.62
N ASP A 12 6.22 36.96 -3.89
CA ASP A 12 6.97 36.70 -5.12
C ASP A 12 6.10 36.20 -6.28
N GLY A 13 4.78 36.07 -6.07
CA GLY A 13 3.83 35.59 -7.06
C GLY A 13 3.68 34.06 -7.12
N MET A 14 4.48 33.32 -6.37
CA MET A 14 4.39 31.85 -6.34
C MET A 14 3.12 31.40 -5.61
N PRO A 15 2.30 30.53 -6.22
CA PRO A 15 1.09 30.02 -5.60
C PRO A 15 1.43 29.07 -4.44
N THR A 16 0.52 29.00 -3.45
CA THR A 16 0.65 28.10 -2.32
C THR A 16 0.02 26.73 -2.62
N TYR A 17 0.42 25.73 -1.84
CA TYR A 17 0.00 24.34 -1.99
C TYR A 17 -1.52 24.16 -2.17
N ASN A 18 -2.32 24.72 -1.28
CA ASN A 18 -3.78 24.53 -1.32
C ASN A 18 -4.43 25.11 -2.59
N PHE A 19 -3.87 26.18 -3.13
CA PHE A 19 -4.34 26.76 -4.39
C PHE A 19 -3.92 25.91 -5.59
N VAL A 20 -2.63 25.54 -5.67
CA VAL A 20 -2.08 24.75 -6.78
C VAL A 20 -2.81 23.42 -6.91
N VAL A 21 -2.91 22.66 -5.81
CA VAL A 21 -3.56 21.32 -5.83
C VAL A 21 -5.01 21.43 -6.31
N ALA A 22 -5.77 22.41 -5.82
CA ALA A 22 -7.16 22.55 -6.24
C ALA A 22 -7.30 22.89 -7.74
N VAL A 23 -6.40 23.73 -8.28
CA VAL A 23 -6.41 24.10 -9.70
C VAL A 23 -5.96 22.92 -10.57
N ASP A 24 -4.86 22.26 -10.20
CA ASP A 24 -4.33 21.12 -10.97
C ASP A 24 -5.33 19.96 -11.01
N ASP A 25 -5.87 19.56 -9.86
CA ASP A 25 -6.88 18.50 -9.78
C ASP A 25 -8.14 18.84 -10.60
N ALA A 26 -8.59 20.11 -10.57
CA ALA A 26 -9.73 20.54 -11.34
C ALA A 26 -9.47 20.49 -12.86
N LEU A 27 -8.30 20.98 -13.31
CA LEU A 27 -7.91 20.99 -14.72
C LEU A 27 -7.60 19.57 -15.25
N MET A 28 -7.18 18.67 -14.38
CA MET A 28 -7.00 17.24 -14.68
C MET A 28 -8.29 16.43 -14.54
N GLU A 29 -9.42 17.09 -14.23
CA GLU A 29 -10.74 16.47 -14.08
C GLU A 29 -10.78 15.34 -13.03
N MET A 30 -10.03 15.49 -11.92
CA MET A 30 -10.03 14.53 -10.83
C MET A 30 -11.41 14.44 -10.19
N THR A 31 -11.95 13.22 -10.09
CA THR A 31 -13.28 12.96 -9.53
C THR A 31 -13.24 12.58 -8.06
N ASP A 32 -12.16 11.94 -7.64
CA ASP A 32 -11.99 11.38 -6.30
C ASP A 32 -10.55 11.63 -5.82
N VAL A 33 -10.41 12.13 -4.60
CA VAL A 33 -9.12 12.39 -3.94
C VAL A 33 -9.03 11.53 -2.68
N ILE A 34 -8.13 10.52 -2.70
CA ILE A 34 -7.86 9.63 -1.57
C ILE A 34 -6.46 9.94 -1.05
N ARG A 35 -6.35 10.40 0.21
CA ARG A 35 -5.07 10.85 0.77
C ARG A 35 -5.02 10.69 2.28
N GLY A 36 -3.84 10.90 2.89
CA GLY A 36 -3.68 10.84 4.35
C GLY A 36 -4.52 11.86 5.10
N ASP A 37 -4.93 11.53 6.32
CA ASP A 37 -5.72 12.39 7.21
C ASP A 37 -4.96 13.62 7.73
N ASP A 38 -3.62 13.65 7.58
CA ASP A 38 -2.81 14.84 7.79
C ASP A 38 -3.18 16.00 6.86
N HIS A 39 -3.86 15.72 5.75
CA HIS A 39 -4.44 16.72 4.85
C HIS A 39 -5.90 17.12 5.17
N LEU A 40 -6.50 16.58 6.23
CA LEU A 40 -7.91 16.86 6.56
C LEU A 40 -8.18 18.35 6.75
N SER A 41 -7.26 19.08 7.39
CA SER A 41 -7.36 20.54 7.59
C SER A 41 -7.19 21.37 6.30
N ASN A 42 -6.62 20.77 5.23
CA ASN A 42 -6.46 21.43 3.94
C ASN A 42 -7.73 21.37 3.09
N THR A 43 -8.54 20.34 3.26
CA THR A 43 -9.73 20.07 2.45
C THR A 43 -10.71 21.23 2.44
N PRO A 44 -11.11 21.87 3.56
CA PRO A 44 -12.00 23.01 3.54
C PRO A 44 -11.44 24.20 2.74
N LYS A 45 -10.13 24.46 2.82
CA LYS A 45 -9.46 25.53 2.08
C LYS A 45 -9.50 25.28 0.56
N GLN A 46 -9.24 24.03 0.16
CA GLN A 46 -9.30 23.63 -1.25
C GLN A 46 -10.73 23.72 -1.80
N ILE A 47 -11.75 23.30 -1.02
CA ILE A 47 -13.16 23.46 -1.41
C ILE A 47 -13.52 24.94 -1.64
N VAL A 48 -13.00 25.86 -0.83
CA VAL A 48 -13.19 27.30 -1.04
C VAL A 48 -12.60 27.74 -2.40
N VAL A 49 -11.40 27.25 -2.74
CA VAL A 49 -10.77 27.54 -4.05
C VAL A 49 -11.59 26.99 -5.21
N TYR A 50 -12.04 25.72 -5.14
CA TYR A 50 -12.90 25.11 -6.16
C TYR A 50 -14.15 25.97 -6.40
N ASN A 51 -14.85 26.34 -5.33
CA ASN A 51 -16.08 27.14 -5.41
C ASN A 51 -15.82 28.52 -5.97
N ALA A 52 -14.73 29.19 -5.54
CA ALA A 52 -14.39 30.54 -6.00
C ALA A 52 -14.05 30.61 -7.50
N LEU A 53 -13.46 29.53 -8.03
CA LEU A 53 -13.10 29.41 -9.44
C LEU A 53 -14.19 28.75 -10.30
N GLY A 54 -15.33 28.36 -9.71
CA GLY A 54 -16.42 27.72 -10.43
C GLY A 54 -16.11 26.28 -10.89
N PHE A 55 -15.14 25.62 -10.26
CA PHE A 55 -14.79 24.24 -10.57
C PHE A 55 -15.68 23.24 -9.83
N LYS A 56 -15.83 22.04 -10.40
CA LYS A 56 -16.51 20.93 -9.75
C LYS A 56 -15.65 20.40 -8.60
N VAL A 57 -16.21 20.33 -7.40
CA VAL A 57 -15.52 19.78 -6.23
C VAL A 57 -15.46 18.26 -6.34
N PRO A 58 -14.26 17.63 -6.22
CA PRO A 58 -14.13 16.17 -6.19
C PRO A 58 -14.64 15.59 -4.87
N LYS A 59 -14.81 14.27 -4.81
CA LYS A 59 -15.03 13.59 -3.55
C LYS A 59 -13.70 13.44 -2.80
N PHE A 60 -13.72 13.71 -1.50
CA PHE A 60 -12.53 13.59 -0.66
C PHE A 60 -12.67 12.43 0.32
N TYR A 61 -11.64 11.60 0.38
CA TYR A 61 -11.49 10.50 1.32
C TYR A 61 -10.14 10.64 2.04
N HIS A 62 -10.13 10.41 3.35
CA HIS A 62 -8.93 10.54 4.15
C HIS A 62 -8.61 9.20 4.81
N VAL A 63 -7.48 8.59 4.41
CA VAL A 63 -6.98 7.37 5.03
C VAL A 63 -6.31 7.69 6.36
N PRO A 64 -6.50 6.87 7.40
CA PRO A 64 -5.90 7.11 8.69
C PRO A 64 -4.37 6.98 8.63
N MET A 65 -3.69 7.65 9.57
CA MET A 65 -2.26 7.50 9.73
C MET A 65 -1.90 6.07 10.13
N ILE A 66 -0.74 5.63 9.66
CA ILE A 66 -0.14 4.36 10.10
C ILE A 66 0.82 4.68 11.25
N ASN A 67 0.60 4.06 12.39
CA ASN A 67 1.40 4.22 13.59
C ASN A 67 2.37 3.04 13.77
N ASN A 68 3.46 3.29 14.47
CA ASN A 68 4.30 2.23 15.02
C ASN A 68 3.61 1.55 16.21
N PRO A 69 4.12 0.42 16.74
CA PRO A 69 3.53 -0.26 17.89
C PRO A 69 3.43 0.59 19.17
N SER A 70 4.21 1.67 19.28
CA SER A 70 4.14 2.61 20.40
C SER A 70 3.08 3.72 20.22
N GLY A 71 2.28 3.67 19.14
CA GLY A 71 1.21 4.63 18.87
C GLY A 71 1.65 5.94 18.22
N LYS A 72 2.94 6.07 17.83
CA LYS A 72 3.45 7.24 17.13
C LYS A 72 3.40 7.01 15.61
N LYS A 73 3.31 8.11 14.83
CA LYS A 73 3.37 8.05 13.36
C LYS A 73 4.58 7.21 12.92
N LEU A 74 4.33 6.21 12.07
CA LEU A 74 5.37 5.36 11.50
C LEU A 74 6.38 6.22 10.72
N SER A 75 7.66 6.02 10.97
CA SER A 75 8.74 6.74 10.31
C SER A 75 9.79 5.76 9.76
N LYS A 76 10.71 6.25 8.92
CA LYS A 76 11.83 5.43 8.43
C LYS A 76 12.67 4.82 9.57
N ARG A 77 12.75 5.49 10.72
CA ARG A 77 13.46 5.00 11.92
C ARG A 77 12.73 3.84 12.61
N ASP A 78 11.43 3.71 12.37
CA ASP A 78 10.59 2.64 12.91
C ASP A 78 10.47 1.45 11.96
N GLY A 79 11.27 1.41 10.87
CA GLY A 79 11.24 0.34 9.88
C GLY A 79 10.26 0.58 8.72
N ALA A 80 9.75 1.81 8.56
CA ALA A 80 9.04 2.16 7.33
C ALA A 80 10.00 2.08 6.15
N MET A 81 9.72 1.17 5.26
CA MET A 81 10.50 0.89 4.07
C MET A 81 9.80 1.48 2.84
N ASP A 82 10.59 1.73 1.82
CA ASP A 82 10.06 2.01 0.51
C ASP A 82 9.52 0.70 -0.14
N VAL A 83 8.66 0.83 -1.13
CA VAL A 83 8.02 -0.34 -1.77
C VAL A 83 9.06 -1.31 -2.35
N MET A 84 10.16 -0.79 -2.88
CA MET A 84 11.23 -1.63 -3.43
C MET A 84 12.03 -2.36 -2.37
N ASP A 85 12.12 -1.83 -1.15
CA ASP A 85 12.76 -2.54 -0.04
C ASP A 85 11.97 -3.80 0.34
N TYR A 86 10.64 -3.75 0.29
CA TYR A 86 9.79 -4.95 0.50
C TYR A 86 10.06 -6.00 -0.57
N LYS A 87 10.15 -5.61 -1.84
CA LYS A 87 10.53 -6.53 -2.92
C LYS A 87 11.89 -7.18 -2.65
N ASN A 88 12.90 -6.38 -2.29
CA ASN A 88 14.27 -6.86 -1.99
C ASN A 88 14.32 -7.80 -0.78
N GLN A 89 13.34 -7.72 0.13
CA GLN A 89 13.19 -8.64 1.26
C GLN A 89 12.33 -9.87 0.93
N GLY A 90 11.85 -9.99 -0.29
CA GLY A 90 11.11 -11.15 -0.78
C GLY A 90 9.62 -11.15 -0.42
N TYR A 91 9.03 -9.98 -0.24
CA TYR A 91 7.58 -9.86 -0.15
C TYR A 91 6.95 -9.85 -1.54
N LEU A 92 5.85 -10.57 -1.70
CA LEU A 92 5.03 -10.53 -2.90
C LEU A 92 4.21 -9.23 -2.95
N PRO A 93 4.04 -8.60 -4.12
CA PRO A 93 3.29 -7.35 -4.25
C PRO A 93 1.84 -7.50 -3.82
N GLU A 94 1.20 -8.64 -4.07
CA GLU A 94 -0.17 -8.92 -3.67
C GLU A 94 -0.32 -8.98 -2.15
N ALA A 95 0.66 -9.56 -1.46
CA ALA A 95 0.67 -9.62 0.01
C ALA A 95 0.83 -8.23 0.63
N LEU A 96 1.75 -7.42 0.08
CA LEU A 96 1.94 -6.04 0.53
C LEU A 96 0.68 -5.21 0.29
N LEU A 97 0.05 -5.33 -0.88
CA LEU A 97 -1.17 -4.59 -1.21
C LEU A 97 -2.32 -4.98 -0.27
N ASN A 98 -2.54 -6.27 -0.03
CA ASN A 98 -3.54 -6.74 0.92
C ASN A 98 -3.27 -6.20 2.35
N PHE A 99 -2.01 -6.22 2.78
CA PHE A 99 -1.63 -5.66 4.07
C PHE A 99 -1.96 -4.16 4.17
N LEU A 100 -1.60 -3.38 3.15
CA LEU A 100 -1.85 -1.93 3.11
C LEU A 100 -3.35 -1.61 3.07
N VAL A 101 -4.15 -2.34 2.29
CA VAL A 101 -5.60 -2.18 2.26
C VAL A 101 -6.20 -2.38 3.64
N ARG A 102 -5.78 -3.40 4.37
CA ARG A 102 -6.28 -3.72 5.71
C ARG A 102 -5.88 -2.72 6.79
N LEU A 103 -4.86 -1.91 6.57
CA LEU A 103 -4.52 -0.83 7.51
C LEU A 103 -5.54 0.30 7.53
N GLY A 104 -6.21 0.55 6.40
CA GLY A 104 -7.17 1.66 6.28
C GLY A 104 -8.60 1.24 6.01
N TRP A 105 -8.86 -0.03 5.71
CA TRP A 105 -10.18 -0.54 5.30
C TRP A 105 -10.41 -1.97 5.79
N SER A 106 -11.67 -2.37 5.91
CA SER A 106 -12.04 -3.72 6.30
C SER A 106 -13.34 -4.17 5.63
N ASN A 107 -13.45 -5.46 5.37
CA ASN A 107 -14.65 -6.12 4.92
C ASN A 107 -14.97 -7.28 5.87
N GLY A 108 -15.69 -6.97 6.96
CA GLY A 108 -15.95 -7.92 8.04
C GLY A 108 -14.64 -8.52 8.60
N ASP A 109 -14.63 -9.84 8.79
CA ASP A 109 -13.50 -10.58 9.34
C ASP A 109 -12.54 -11.14 8.26
N GLN A 110 -12.77 -10.82 6.99
CA GLN A 110 -11.93 -11.30 5.89
C GLN A 110 -10.52 -10.70 6.01
N GLU A 111 -9.51 -11.57 5.97
CA GLU A 111 -8.11 -11.19 6.15
C GLU A 111 -7.31 -11.25 4.84
N ILE A 112 -7.64 -12.21 3.98
CA ILE A 112 -6.95 -12.45 2.72
C ILE A 112 -7.89 -12.11 1.57
N PHE A 113 -7.42 -11.28 0.65
CA PHE A 113 -8.17 -10.81 -0.51
C PHE A 113 -7.38 -11.08 -1.79
N SER A 114 -8.01 -11.67 -2.79
CA SER A 114 -7.45 -11.63 -4.14
C SER A 114 -7.45 -10.20 -4.69
N MET A 115 -6.78 -9.95 -5.79
CA MET A 115 -6.86 -8.65 -6.46
C MET A 115 -8.29 -8.37 -6.93
N GLU A 116 -8.97 -9.40 -7.42
CA GLU A 116 -10.36 -9.33 -7.86
C GLU A 116 -11.28 -8.96 -6.68
N ASP A 117 -11.10 -9.61 -5.50
CA ASP A 117 -11.85 -9.27 -4.29
C ASP A 117 -11.62 -7.80 -3.90
N MET A 118 -10.37 -7.32 -3.93
CA MET A 118 -10.07 -5.94 -3.59
C MET A 118 -10.73 -4.96 -4.54
N LEU A 119 -10.74 -5.24 -5.84
CA LEU A 119 -11.38 -4.38 -6.85
C LEU A 119 -12.92 -4.39 -6.74
N GLU A 120 -13.52 -5.52 -6.38
CA GLU A 120 -14.98 -5.65 -6.27
C GLU A 120 -15.51 -5.07 -4.95
N LEU A 121 -14.80 -5.33 -3.85
CA LEU A 121 -15.30 -5.06 -2.50
C LEU A 121 -14.85 -3.71 -1.94
N PHE A 122 -13.77 -3.11 -2.47
CA PHE A 122 -13.25 -1.86 -1.95
C PHE A 122 -14.23 -0.71 -2.19
N ASP A 123 -14.72 -0.14 -1.10
CA ASP A 123 -15.50 1.08 -1.10
C ASP A 123 -14.78 2.14 -0.24
N PRO A 124 -14.33 3.25 -0.85
CA PRO A 124 -13.63 4.31 -0.11
C PRO A 124 -14.49 4.98 0.95
N SER A 125 -15.83 4.85 0.89
CA SER A 125 -16.72 5.37 1.94
C SER A 125 -16.58 4.59 3.26
N ASN A 126 -16.04 3.35 3.21
CA ASN A 126 -15.81 2.48 4.35
C ASN A 126 -14.37 2.54 4.89
N ILE A 127 -13.59 3.55 4.48
CA ILE A 127 -12.25 3.78 5.05
C ILE A 127 -12.37 4.05 6.55
N ASN A 128 -11.54 3.36 7.33
CA ASN A 128 -11.50 3.48 8.79
C ASN A 128 -11.08 4.90 9.21
N LYS A 129 -11.64 5.39 10.31
CA LYS A 129 -11.30 6.71 10.86
C LYS A 129 -10.14 6.68 11.87
N SER A 130 -9.87 5.50 12.43
CA SER A 130 -8.84 5.32 13.46
C SER A 130 -7.52 4.90 12.84
N ALA A 131 -6.42 5.44 13.36
CA ALA A 131 -5.09 5.03 12.96
C ALA A 131 -4.86 3.54 13.25
N SER A 132 -4.18 2.86 12.31
CA SER A 132 -3.78 1.46 12.45
C SER A 132 -2.31 1.35 12.83
N ALA A 133 -1.97 0.33 13.61
CA ALA A 133 -0.58 0.03 13.94
C ALA A 133 0.04 -0.89 12.87
N TYR A 134 1.25 -0.54 12.42
CA TYR A 134 2.06 -1.42 11.58
C TYR A 134 2.45 -2.67 12.38
N ASN A 135 2.14 -3.84 11.84
CA ASN A 135 2.47 -5.13 12.42
C ASN A 135 3.27 -5.98 11.41
N ALA A 136 4.59 -6.05 11.61
CA ALA A 136 5.49 -6.79 10.74
C ALA A 136 5.23 -8.31 10.74
N GLU A 137 4.84 -8.89 11.89
CA GLU A 137 4.51 -10.31 11.99
C GLU A 137 3.26 -10.65 11.17
N LYS A 138 2.27 -9.77 11.19
CA LYS A 138 1.07 -9.89 10.36
C LYS A 138 1.41 -9.87 8.87
N LEU A 139 2.30 -8.97 8.46
CA LEU A 139 2.74 -8.89 7.06
C LEU A 139 3.50 -10.16 6.64
N LEU A 140 4.39 -10.68 7.50
CA LEU A 140 5.10 -11.93 7.24
C LEU A 140 4.14 -13.12 7.12
N TRP A 141 3.20 -13.24 8.04
CA TRP A 141 2.16 -14.26 7.97
C TRP A 141 1.37 -14.17 6.66
N LEU A 142 0.91 -12.98 6.31
CA LEU A 142 0.14 -12.75 5.10
C LEU A 142 0.95 -13.13 3.86
N ASN A 143 2.22 -12.73 3.79
CA ASN A 143 3.12 -13.08 2.70
C ASN A 143 3.29 -14.60 2.57
N SER A 144 3.40 -15.33 3.70
CA SER A 144 3.47 -16.79 3.68
C SER A 144 2.22 -17.44 3.08
N GLU A 145 1.03 -16.91 3.37
CA GLU A 145 -0.22 -17.42 2.79
C GLU A 145 -0.27 -17.21 1.26
N TYR A 146 0.20 -16.05 0.78
CA TYR A 146 0.31 -15.80 -0.66
C TYR A 146 1.36 -16.70 -1.33
N ILE A 147 2.53 -16.91 -0.72
CA ILE A 147 3.57 -17.83 -1.24
C ILE A 147 3.03 -19.26 -1.39
N LYS A 148 2.22 -19.73 -0.43
CA LYS A 148 1.58 -21.05 -0.52
C LYS A 148 0.55 -21.15 -1.65
N ALA A 149 -0.18 -20.05 -1.90
CA ALA A 149 -1.28 -20.02 -2.84
C ALA A 149 -0.87 -19.80 -4.31
N VAL A 150 0.22 -19.07 -4.57
CA VAL A 150 0.67 -18.80 -5.94
C VAL A 150 1.22 -20.04 -6.63
N SER A 151 1.15 -20.06 -7.98
CA SER A 151 1.66 -21.16 -8.78
C SER A 151 3.18 -21.31 -8.68
N ASN A 152 3.68 -22.52 -8.88
CA ASN A 152 5.11 -22.78 -8.90
C ASN A 152 5.83 -22.03 -10.05
N ASP A 153 5.17 -21.83 -11.19
CA ASP A 153 5.74 -21.05 -12.29
C ASP A 153 5.95 -19.58 -11.87
N ARG A 154 5.00 -19.00 -11.13
CA ARG A 154 5.16 -17.66 -10.56
C ARG A 154 6.31 -17.60 -9.55
N LEU A 155 6.46 -18.61 -8.69
CA LEU A 155 7.56 -18.68 -7.73
C LEU A 155 8.93 -18.81 -8.42
N ILE A 156 9.02 -19.52 -9.55
CA ILE A 156 10.23 -19.59 -10.36
C ILE A 156 10.62 -18.21 -10.88
N GLU A 157 9.67 -17.43 -11.39
CA GLU A 157 9.95 -16.07 -11.87
C GLU A 157 10.40 -15.14 -10.73
N GLU A 158 9.78 -15.25 -9.54
CA GLU A 158 10.22 -14.47 -8.39
C GLU A 158 11.63 -14.88 -7.92
N LEU A 159 11.97 -16.19 -7.93
CA LEU A 159 13.29 -16.69 -7.56
C LEU A 159 14.39 -16.22 -8.52
N LYS A 160 14.10 -16.03 -9.81
CA LYS A 160 15.07 -15.47 -10.77
C LYS A 160 15.54 -14.08 -10.38
N PHE A 161 14.67 -13.25 -9.80
CA PHE A 161 15.06 -11.94 -9.28
C PHE A 161 16.13 -12.05 -8.18
N PHE A 162 16.19 -13.16 -7.50
CA PHE A 162 17.15 -13.48 -6.44
C PHE A 162 18.26 -14.43 -6.90
N ASP A 163 18.58 -14.48 -8.21
CA ASP A 163 19.66 -15.29 -8.78
C ASP A 163 19.49 -16.81 -8.59
N LEU A 164 18.24 -17.30 -8.55
CA LEU A 164 17.95 -18.74 -8.55
C LEU A 164 16.98 -19.08 -9.68
N ASP A 165 17.47 -19.73 -10.73
CA ASP A 165 16.66 -20.18 -11.85
C ASP A 165 16.41 -21.70 -11.77
N LEU A 166 15.17 -22.06 -11.50
CA LEU A 166 14.68 -23.44 -11.47
C LEU A 166 13.97 -23.88 -12.73
N SER A 167 13.92 -23.05 -13.79
CA SER A 167 13.12 -23.31 -14.99
C SER A 167 13.37 -24.67 -15.61
N HIS A 168 14.61 -25.15 -15.57
CA HIS A 168 15.04 -26.43 -16.16
C HIS A 168 15.36 -27.50 -15.13
N HIS A 169 15.14 -27.24 -13.82
CA HIS A 169 15.43 -28.22 -12.79
C HIS A 169 14.39 -29.37 -12.83
N PRO A 170 14.83 -30.65 -12.91
CA PRO A 170 13.92 -31.79 -13.14
C PRO A 170 12.89 -32.00 -12.00
N LYS A 171 13.23 -31.60 -10.78
CA LYS A 171 12.38 -31.75 -9.59
C LYS A 171 11.82 -30.40 -9.08
N ARG A 172 11.74 -29.38 -9.94
CA ARG A 172 11.32 -28.03 -9.53
C ARG A 172 9.98 -27.98 -8.78
N THR A 173 9.01 -28.75 -9.25
CA THR A 173 7.66 -28.77 -8.65
C THR A 173 7.70 -29.34 -7.23
N GLU A 174 8.34 -30.50 -7.05
CA GLU A 174 8.47 -31.17 -5.74
C GLU A 174 9.24 -30.31 -4.73
N LEU A 175 10.33 -29.68 -5.17
CA LEU A 175 11.14 -28.77 -4.35
C LEU A 175 10.31 -27.57 -3.88
N LEU A 176 9.59 -26.92 -4.79
CA LEU A 176 8.78 -25.76 -4.47
C LEU A 176 7.59 -26.12 -3.60
N ASP A 177 6.89 -27.23 -3.89
CA ASP A 177 5.75 -27.68 -3.08
C ASP A 177 6.15 -28.00 -1.63
N LEU A 178 7.37 -28.49 -1.43
CA LEU A 178 7.90 -28.72 -0.09
C LEU A 178 8.33 -27.43 0.59
N ALA A 179 9.13 -26.62 -0.10
CA ALA A 179 9.77 -25.44 0.48
C ALA A 179 8.77 -24.31 0.79
N LYS A 180 7.76 -24.08 -0.09
CA LYS A 180 6.77 -23.00 0.08
C LYS A 180 5.88 -23.15 1.33
N GLN A 181 5.77 -24.37 1.90
CA GLN A 181 4.94 -24.59 3.09
C GLN A 181 5.50 -23.89 4.35
N ARG A 182 6.81 -23.62 4.37
CA ARG A 182 7.50 -23.04 5.53
C ARG A 182 8.05 -21.64 5.27
N ALA A 183 8.16 -21.23 4.02
CA ALA A 183 8.72 -19.94 3.64
C ALA A 183 7.76 -18.79 3.96
N GLN A 184 8.28 -17.76 4.61
CA GLN A 184 7.56 -16.52 4.85
C GLN A 184 7.94 -15.44 3.83
N THR A 185 9.09 -15.57 3.17
CA THR A 185 9.56 -14.67 2.12
C THR A 185 10.17 -15.48 0.96
N ILE A 186 10.31 -14.84 -0.21
CA ILE A 186 11.00 -15.46 -1.36
C ILE A 186 12.47 -15.72 -1.06
N LEU A 187 13.10 -14.92 -0.20
CA LEU A 187 14.48 -15.19 0.26
C LEU A 187 14.57 -16.46 1.10
N GLU A 188 13.62 -16.70 1.99
CA GLU A 188 13.55 -17.95 2.75
C GLU A 188 13.24 -19.15 1.85
N LEU A 189 12.35 -18.96 0.86
CA LEU A 189 12.07 -19.97 -0.15
C LEU A 189 13.34 -20.33 -0.92
N LYS A 190 14.08 -19.32 -1.42
CA LYS A 190 15.38 -19.51 -2.08
C LYS A 190 16.33 -20.33 -1.21
N LYS A 191 16.52 -19.91 0.05
CA LYS A 191 17.40 -20.59 0.98
C LYS A 191 17.00 -22.06 1.17
N SER A 192 15.71 -22.32 1.43
CA SER A 192 15.21 -23.69 1.65
C SER A 192 15.41 -24.58 0.42
N VAL A 193 15.22 -24.06 -0.78
CA VAL A 193 15.45 -24.80 -2.03
C VAL A 193 16.94 -25.07 -2.22
N THR A 194 17.80 -24.06 -2.02
CA THR A 194 19.26 -24.23 -2.15
C THR A 194 19.78 -25.27 -1.16
N ASP A 195 19.37 -25.22 0.10
CA ASP A 195 19.76 -26.19 1.15
C ASP A 195 19.36 -27.65 0.83
N ILE A 196 18.37 -27.85 -0.07
CA ILE A 196 17.95 -29.20 -0.51
C ILE A 196 18.72 -29.67 -1.74
N ILE A 197 19.14 -28.73 -2.61
CA ILE A 197 19.83 -29.05 -3.88
C ILE A 197 21.32 -29.33 -3.65
N ASP A 198 21.95 -28.62 -2.71
CA ASP A 198 23.37 -28.76 -2.32
C ASP A 198 23.57 -30.03 -1.47
#